data_6cad0622bc322595cb8d64dd0bebc423
#
_entry.id   6cad0622bc322595cb8d64dd0bebc423
#
_cell.length_a   1.000
_cell.length_b   1.000
_cell.length_c   1.000
_cell.angle_alpha   90.00
_cell.angle_beta   90.00
_cell.angle_gamma   90.00
#
_symmetry.space_group_name_H-M   'P 1'
#
loop_
_entity.id
_entity.type
_entity.pdbx_description
1 polymer ?
#
loop_
_entity_poly.entity_id
_entity_poly.type
_entity_poly.pdbx_seq_one_letter_code
_entity_poly.pdbx_strand_id
1 'polypeptide(L)'
;MKYVLSCMMIVTSILVAPVSRANTDAAKERLVKHYVESGQVKAKWMDGTFQISVRSMPMSSRLFLMSVCRTAALEYYLNKFSVELRRIGSTKIEAARQCR
;
A
#
# COMPACT_ATOMS: atom_id res chain seq x y z
N MET A 1 16.10 45.12 -7.72
CA MET A 1 15.88 44.70 -7.84
C MET A 1 15.97 43.86 -8.06
N LYS A 2 15.90 43.43 -8.03
CA LYS A 2 15.85 42.62 -8.26
C LYS A 2 15.64 41.74 -7.93
N TYR A 3 15.34 41.36 -7.65
CA TYR A 3 15.05 40.44 -7.41
C TYR A 3 14.37 39.71 -7.49
N VAL A 4 14.20 39.80 -7.38
CA VAL A 4 13.53 39.09 -7.50
C VAL A 4 13.25 38.31 -7.85
N LEU A 5 13.21 38.24 -7.81
CA LEU A 5 12.85 37.43 -8.17
C LEU A 5 12.95 36.47 -8.25
N SER A 6 13.17 36.37 -8.11
CA SER A 6 13.24 35.42 -8.29
C SER A 6 13.02 34.61 -7.76
N CYS A 7 12.86 34.55 -7.29
CA CYS A 7 12.57 33.67 -6.92
C CYS A 7 11.79 33.01 -6.94
N MET A 8 11.48 33.28 -6.86
CA MET A 8 10.66 32.63 -6.96
C MET A 8 10.43 31.76 -7.61
N MET A 9 10.60 31.65 -7.84
CA MET A 9 10.40 30.78 -8.44
C MET A 9 10.66 29.85 -8.26
N ILE A 10 10.97 29.66 -7.78
CA ILE A 10 11.13 28.71 -7.75
C ILE A 10 10.56 28.06 -7.26
N VAL A 11 10.33 28.23 -6.85
CA VAL A 11 9.71 27.59 -6.57
C VAL A 11 9.02 26.97 -6.98
N THR A 12 8.80 27.13 -6.93
CA THR A 12 8.02 26.53 -7.39
C THR A 12 8.08 25.53 -8.03
N SER A 13 8.25 25.31 -8.30
CA SER A 13 8.22 24.33 -8.94
C SER A 13 8.46 23.30 -8.55
N ILE A 14 8.54 23.12 -7.94
CA ILE A 14 8.63 22.12 -7.62
C ILE A 14 7.80 21.50 -7.27
N LEU A 15 7.41 21.72 -6.99
CA LEU A 15 6.61 21.07 -6.71
C LEU A 15 6.05 20.29 -7.27
N VAL A 16 6.01 20.24 -7.55
CA VAL A 16 5.48 19.52 -8.08
C VAL A 16 5.47 18.45 -8.09
N ALA A 17 5.38 18.20 -7.91
CA ALA A 17 5.28 17.31 -7.91
C ALA A 17 5.19 16.25 -8.12
N PRO A 18 5.28 15.76 -8.22
CA PRO A 18 5.33 14.64 -8.58
C PRO A 18 4.71 13.76 -7.86
N VAL A 19 4.34 14.01 -7.42
CA VAL A 19 3.79 13.49 -6.87
C VAL A 19 2.84 12.58 -7.10
N SER A 20 2.34 12.42 -7.77
CA SER A 20 1.34 11.49 -8.12
C SER A 20 1.83 10.12 -8.41
N ARG A 21 2.91 9.75 -7.83
CA ARG A 21 3.36 8.44 -8.01
C ARG A 21 2.59 7.49 -7.20
N ALA A 22 2.07 6.43 -7.78
CA ALA A 22 1.50 5.31 -7.10
C ALA A 22 2.60 4.49 -6.45
N ASN A 23 2.25 3.66 -5.48
CA ASN A 23 3.16 2.70 -4.86
C ASN A 23 4.40 3.34 -4.21
N THR A 24 4.21 4.51 -3.62
CA THR A 24 5.30 5.12 -2.86
C THR A 24 5.55 4.34 -1.58
N ASP A 25 6.75 4.46 -1.04
CA ASP A 25 7.06 3.80 0.22
C ASP A 25 6.16 4.28 1.34
N ALA A 26 5.82 5.57 1.35
CA ALA A 26 4.92 6.11 2.36
C ALA A 26 3.53 5.47 2.26
N ALA A 27 3.02 5.31 1.04
CA ALA A 27 1.72 4.70 0.84
C ALA A 27 1.73 3.24 1.26
N LYS A 28 2.80 2.52 0.94
CA LYS A 28 2.93 1.13 1.34
C LYS A 28 2.93 0.98 2.85
N GLU A 29 3.62 1.87 3.55
CA GLU A 29 3.65 1.83 5.01
C GLU A 29 2.28 2.12 5.59
N ARG A 30 1.54 3.03 4.99
CA ARG A 30 0.19 3.33 5.48
C ARG A 30 -0.73 2.14 5.34
N LEU A 31 -0.58 1.39 4.25
CA LEU A 31 -1.39 0.20 4.06
C LEU A 31 -1.07 -0.84 5.13
N VAL A 32 0.21 -1.02 5.45
CA VAL A 32 0.62 -1.92 6.52
C VAL A 32 -0.04 -1.48 7.83
N LYS A 33 0.04 -0.20 8.16
CA LYS A 33 -0.55 0.30 9.40
C LYS A 33 -2.06 0.10 9.43
N HIS A 34 -2.71 0.30 8.31
CA HIS A 34 -4.15 0.15 8.21
C HIS A 34 -4.60 -1.23 8.72
N TYR A 35 -3.87 -2.26 8.34
CA TYR A 35 -4.23 -3.61 8.72
C TYR A 35 -3.66 -4.03 10.06
N VAL A 36 -2.44 -3.63 10.36
CA VAL A 36 -1.78 -4.02 11.60
C VAL A 36 -2.47 -3.38 12.80
N GLU A 37 -2.93 -2.15 12.66
CA GLU A 37 -3.58 -1.44 13.77
C GLU A 37 -4.91 -2.07 14.15
N SER A 38 -5.48 -2.90 13.31
CA SER A 38 -6.68 -3.61 13.67
C SER A 38 -6.42 -4.64 14.76
N GLY A 39 -5.15 -5.02 14.93
CA GLY A 39 -4.75 -5.96 15.96
C GLY A 39 -4.96 -7.42 15.61
N GLN A 40 -5.54 -7.70 14.45
CA GLN A 40 -5.88 -9.06 14.06
C GLN A 40 -4.97 -9.64 13.00
N VAL A 41 -4.13 -8.80 12.39
CA VAL A 41 -3.29 -9.25 11.28
C VAL A 41 -1.87 -8.73 11.42
N LYS A 42 -0.97 -9.37 10.71
CA LYS A 42 0.38 -8.87 10.48
C LYS A 42 0.52 -8.64 9.00
N ALA A 43 1.29 -7.64 8.62
CA ALA A 43 1.44 -7.30 7.21
C ALA A 43 2.82 -6.75 6.95
N LYS A 44 3.34 -7.05 5.77
CA LYS A 44 4.62 -6.52 5.34
C LYS A 44 4.70 -6.58 3.83
N TRP A 45 5.62 -5.81 3.27
CA TRP A 45 5.91 -5.83 1.84
C TRP A 45 7.16 -6.65 1.59
N MET A 46 7.13 -7.41 0.51
CA MET A 46 8.27 -8.20 0.08
C MET A 46 8.28 -8.20 -1.44
N ASP A 47 9.20 -7.47 -2.04
CA ASP A 47 9.39 -7.44 -3.51
C ASP A 47 8.09 -7.23 -4.29
N GLY A 48 7.37 -6.18 -3.95
CA GLY A 48 6.15 -5.86 -4.68
C GLY A 48 4.95 -6.71 -4.31
N THR A 49 5.07 -7.51 -3.27
CA THR A 49 3.98 -8.34 -2.77
C THR A 49 3.62 -7.89 -1.36
N PHE A 50 2.35 -7.64 -1.13
CA PHE A 50 1.83 -7.32 0.18
C PHE A 50 1.41 -8.61 0.86
N GLN A 51 2.13 -8.99 1.89
CA GLN A 51 1.88 -10.24 2.60
C GLN A 51 1.08 -9.96 3.85
N ILE A 52 -0.12 -10.52 3.92
CA ILE A 52 -0.98 -10.39 5.09
C ILE A 52 -1.09 -11.75 5.76
N SER A 53 -0.84 -11.76 7.07
CA SER A 53 -0.98 -12.97 7.88
C SER A 53 -2.10 -12.72 8.87
N VAL A 54 -3.06 -13.63 8.92
CA VAL A 54 -4.24 -13.48 9.76
C VAL A 54 -4.27 -14.57 10.83
N ARG A 55 -4.86 -14.22 11.96
CA ARG A 55 -5.01 -15.18 13.03
C ARG A 55 -6.10 -16.20 12.72
N SER A 56 -7.21 -15.71 12.18
CA SER A 56 -8.32 -16.55 11.76
C SER A 56 -8.59 -16.31 10.29
N MET A 57 -8.72 -17.40 9.53
CA MET A 57 -8.98 -17.26 8.10
C MET A 57 -10.36 -16.66 7.86
N PRO A 58 -10.48 -15.73 6.90
CA PRO A 58 -11.78 -15.15 6.57
C PRO A 58 -12.67 -16.20 5.91
N MET A 59 -13.97 -15.99 5.96
CA MET A 59 -14.92 -16.89 5.32
C MET A 59 -14.64 -17.07 3.84
N SER A 60 -14.24 -16.01 3.18
CA SER A 60 -13.87 -16.07 1.77
C SER A 60 -12.53 -15.37 1.60
N SER A 61 -11.51 -16.16 1.33
CA SER A 61 -10.19 -15.61 1.06
C SER A 61 -10.22 -14.73 -0.18
N ARG A 62 -11.01 -15.13 -1.18
CA ARG A 62 -11.12 -14.37 -2.41
C ARG A 62 -11.68 -12.97 -2.16
N LEU A 63 -12.77 -12.90 -1.42
CA LEU A 63 -13.38 -11.62 -1.11
C LEU A 63 -12.48 -10.76 -0.23
N PHE A 64 -11.78 -11.39 0.70
CA PHE A 64 -10.85 -10.67 1.54
C PHE A 64 -9.75 -10.04 0.71
N LEU A 65 -9.16 -10.79 -0.23
CA LEU A 65 -8.09 -10.26 -1.06
C LEU A 65 -8.59 -9.19 -2.01
N MET A 66 -9.82 -9.33 -2.52
CA MET A 66 -10.42 -8.29 -3.34
C MET A 66 -10.58 -7.00 -2.53
N SER A 67 -10.99 -7.14 -1.28
CA SER A 67 -11.13 -6.00 -0.38
C SER A 67 -9.79 -5.31 -0.15
N VAL A 68 -8.73 -6.09 0.01
CA VAL A 68 -7.39 -5.52 0.20
C VAL A 68 -6.97 -4.72 -1.03
N CYS A 69 -7.16 -5.30 -2.22
CA CYS A 69 -6.82 -4.60 -3.45
C CYS A 69 -7.61 -3.31 -3.59
N ARG A 70 -8.90 -3.36 -3.26
CA ARG A 70 -9.76 -2.20 -3.37
C ARG A 70 -9.37 -1.10 -2.39
N THR A 71 -9.13 -1.47 -1.14
CA THR A 71 -8.71 -0.50 -0.12
C THR A 71 -7.40 0.15 -0.53
N ALA A 72 -6.45 -0.65 -1.00
CA ALA A 72 -5.17 -0.13 -1.43
C ALA A 72 -5.33 0.87 -2.57
N ALA A 73 -6.17 0.55 -3.54
CA ALA A 73 -6.35 1.41 -4.69
C ALA A 73 -7.10 2.70 -4.33
N LEU A 74 -8.16 2.59 -3.55
CA LEU A 74 -9.03 3.74 -3.29
C LEU A 74 -8.52 4.65 -2.21
N GLU A 75 -7.85 4.12 -1.20
CA GLU A 75 -7.42 4.93 -0.06
C GLU A 75 -5.94 5.27 -0.07
N TYR A 76 -5.14 4.47 -0.72
CA TYR A 76 -3.68 4.67 -0.70
C TYR A 76 -3.07 4.80 -2.07
N TYR A 77 -3.91 4.72 -3.13
CA TYR A 77 -3.46 4.86 -4.52
C TYR A 77 -2.39 3.85 -4.91
N LEU A 78 -2.48 2.66 -4.32
CA LEU A 78 -1.58 1.57 -4.64
C LEU A 78 -2.22 0.64 -5.65
N ASN A 79 -1.46 0.25 -6.66
CA ASN A 79 -1.95 -0.68 -7.66
C ASN A 79 -0.79 -1.46 -8.26
N LYS A 80 -1.11 -2.45 -9.08
CA LYS A 80 -0.10 -3.24 -9.78
C LYS A 80 0.85 -3.92 -8.80
N PHE A 81 0.27 -4.60 -7.82
CA PHE A 81 1.04 -5.37 -6.87
C PHE A 81 0.29 -6.66 -6.57
N SER A 82 0.98 -7.60 -5.94
CA SER A 82 0.36 -8.86 -5.54
C SER A 82 0.05 -8.82 -4.06
N VAL A 83 -0.96 -9.55 -3.65
CA VAL A 83 -1.25 -9.71 -2.23
C VAL A 83 -1.34 -11.20 -1.93
N GLU A 84 -0.75 -11.61 -0.81
CA GLU A 84 -0.74 -12.99 -0.36
C GLU A 84 -1.36 -13.07 1.01
N LEU A 85 -2.20 -14.08 1.21
CA LEU A 85 -2.85 -14.33 2.48
C LEU A 85 -2.21 -15.54 3.12
N ARG A 86 -1.81 -15.39 4.37
CA ARG A 86 -1.20 -16.48 5.15
C ARG A 86 -1.83 -16.53 6.53
N ARG A 87 -1.60 -17.62 7.20
CA ARG A 87 -1.99 -17.75 8.61
C ARG A 87 -0.79 -17.35 9.46
N ILE A 88 -1.02 -16.62 10.53
CA ILE A 88 0.08 -16.21 11.42
C ILE A 88 0.82 -17.46 11.90
N GLY A 89 2.15 -17.41 11.80
CA GLY A 89 2.98 -18.52 12.19
C GLY A 89 3.23 -19.55 11.12
N SER A 90 2.66 -19.35 9.92
CA SER A 90 2.81 -20.29 8.82
C SER A 90 3.48 -19.59 7.64
N THR A 91 4.28 -20.33 6.88
CA THR A 91 4.86 -19.81 5.66
C THR A 91 4.04 -20.20 4.44
N LYS A 92 2.99 -21.00 4.63
CA LYS A 92 2.17 -21.45 3.53
C LYS A 92 1.29 -20.32 3.02
N ILE A 93 1.26 -20.13 1.70
CA ILE A 93 0.38 -19.17 1.06
C ILE A 93 -0.99 -19.78 0.94
N GLU A 94 -1.97 -19.23 1.64
CA GLU A 94 -3.33 -19.76 1.62
C GLU A 94 -4.09 -19.28 0.39
N ALA A 95 -3.82 -18.06 -0.04
CA ALA A 95 -4.45 -17.50 -1.22
C ALA A 95 -3.61 -16.33 -1.70
N ALA A 96 -3.74 -16.01 -2.98
CA ALA A 96 -2.99 -14.90 -3.56
C ALA A 96 -3.82 -14.25 -4.65
N ARG A 97 -3.58 -12.98 -4.90
CA ARG A 97 -4.30 -12.25 -5.92
C ARG A 97 -3.43 -11.12 -6.45
N GLN A 98 -3.52 -10.89 -7.75
CA GLN A 98 -2.86 -9.76 -8.39
C GLN A 98 -3.81 -8.56 -8.34
N CYS A 99 -3.37 -7.47 -7.74
CA CYS A 99 -4.12 -6.21 -7.74
C CYS A 99 -3.72 -5.41 -8.97
N ARG A 100 -4.72 -4.90 -9.68
CA ARG A 100 -4.45 -4.15 -10.90
C ARG A 100 -4.77 -2.70 -10.79
#